data_c9a2f661975e6ee673d2385531cc7410
#
_entry.id   c9a2f661975e6ee673d2385531cc7410
#
_cell.length_a   1.000
_cell.length_b   1.000
_cell.length_c   1.000
_cell.angle_alpha   90.00
_cell.angle_beta   90.00
_cell.angle_gamma   90.00
#
_symmetry.space_group_name_H-M   'P 1'
#
loop_
_entity.id
_entity.type
_entity.pdbx_description
1 polymer ?
#
loop_
_entity_poly.entity_id
_entity_poly.type
_entity_poly.pdbx_seq_one_letter_code
_entity_poly.pdbx_strand_id
1 'polypeptide(L)'
;KNAVIYDVGAGTGSVSIEAALQGENLRVYAIEKNPEGAELIRKNMQKFRADQIQVIEGVAPEALEALEMPTHAFIGGSTGQLKEIIQCIKKKNPDVRIVINAISLETVKEAMEAMEEGLLADPEIIQLNVAKSKKLGRYHMMTGLNPIYIISDGGDTE
;
A
#
# COMPACT_ATOMS: atom_id res chain seq x y z
N LYS A 1 6.20 15.35 -13.07
CA LYS A 1 5.99 14.07 -13.81
C LYS A 1 4.62 13.53 -13.43
N ASN A 2 3.87 13.03 -14.41
CA ASN A 2 2.59 12.37 -14.15
C ASN A 2 2.89 11.01 -13.48
N ALA A 3 2.52 10.83 -12.22
CA ALA A 3 2.67 9.56 -11.55
C ALA A 3 1.37 8.77 -11.58
N VAL A 4 1.48 7.46 -11.77
CA VAL A 4 0.40 6.49 -11.65
C VAL A 4 0.69 5.62 -10.43
N ILE A 5 -0.19 5.66 -9.45
CA ILE A 5 0.00 5.04 -8.15
C ILE A 5 -1.06 3.96 -7.95
N TYR A 6 -0.63 2.76 -7.58
CA TYR A 6 -1.52 1.70 -7.11
C TYR A 6 -1.49 1.65 -5.58
N ASP A 7 -2.65 1.66 -4.95
CA ASP A 7 -2.83 1.40 -3.52
C ASP A 7 -3.61 0.09 -3.38
N VAL A 8 -2.87 -1.00 -3.15
CA VAL A 8 -3.42 -2.36 -3.10
C VAL A 8 -3.81 -2.72 -1.68
N GLY A 9 -5.08 -3.03 -1.48
CA GLY A 9 -5.65 -3.21 -0.15
C GLY A 9 -5.85 -1.88 0.56
N ALA A 10 -6.47 -0.92 -0.15
CA ALA A 10 -6.54 0.48 0.26
C ALA A 10 -7.29 0.73 1.58
N GLY A 11 -8.17 -0.20 2.02
CA GLY A 11 -8.87 -0.11 3.29
C GLY A 11 -9.71 1.16 3.42
N THR A 12 -9.27 2.09 4.25
CA THR A 12 -9.93 3.40 4.43
C THR A 12 -9.54 4.43 3.37
N GLY A 13 -8.58 4.10 2.51
CA GLY A 13 -8.02 4.98 1.49
C GLY A 13 -7.07 6.05 2.01
N SER A 14 -6.55 5.91 3.23
CA SER A 14 -5.67 6.92 3.83
C SER A 14 -4.40 7.14 3.01
N VAL A 15 -3.78 6.06 2.52
CA VAL A 15 -2.59 6.16 1.66
C VAL A 15 -2.94 6.77 0.31
N SER A 16 -4.06 6.32 -0.31
CA SER A 16 -4.56 6.89 -1.56
C SER A 16 -4.79 8.40 -1.46
N ILE A 17 -5.44 8.86 -0.39
CA ILE A 17 -5.73 10.28 -0.14
C ILE A 17 -4.41 11.06 0.02
N GLU A 18 -3.52 10.58 0.89
CA GLU A 18 -2.23 11.26 1.13
C GLU A 18 -1.40 11.33 -0.16
N ALA A 19 -1.36 10.24 -0.94
CA ALA A 19 -0.69 10.23 -2.23
C ALA A 19 -1.30 11.25 -3.20
N ALA A 20 -2.63 11.32 -3.30
CA ALA A 20 -3.32 12.25 -4.18
C ALA A 20 -3.04 13.73 -3.82
N LEU A 21 -2.88 14.02 -2.52
CA LEU A 21 -2.59 15.38 -2.05
C LEU A 21 -1.15 15.85 -2.34
N GLN A 22 -0.25 14.95 -2.79
CA GLN A 22 1.13 15.31 -3.13
C GLN A 22 1.26 16.07 -4.47
N GLY A 23 0.21 16.09 -5.31
CA GLY A 23 0.25 16.84 -6.57
C GLY A 23 -1.02 16.71 -7.39
N GLU A 24 -1.17 17.66 -8.33
CA GLU A 24 -2.37 17.74 -9.18
C GLU A 24 -2.34 16.76 -10.38
N ASN A 25 -1.14 16.40 -10.84
CA ASN A 25 -0.94 15.53 -12.02
C ASN A 25 -0.69 14.08 -11.67
N LEU A 26 -1.42 13.58 -10.68
CA LEU A 26 -1.32 12.20 -10.22
C LEU A 26 -2.60 11.43 -10.59
N ARG A 27 -2.47 10.14 -10.78
CA ARG A 27 -3.59 9.20 -10.83
C ARG A 27 -3.36 8.12 -9.80
N VAL A 28 -4.33 7.92 -8.93
CA VAL A 28 -4.27 6.93 -7.87
C VAL A 28 -5.38 5.92 -8.08
N TYR A 29 -5.03 4.65 -8.17
CA TYR A 29 -5.97 3.55 -8.18
C TYR A 29 -6.00 2.93 -6.80
N ALA A 30 -7.13 3.09 -6.09
CA ALA A 30 -7.38 2.50 -4.79
C ALA A 30 -8.10 1.16 -4.97
N ILE A 31 -7.39 0.06 -4.79
CA ILE A 31 -7.91 -1.29 -4.98
C ILE A 31 -8.36 -1.82 -3.61
N GLU A 32 -9.65 -2.09 -3.47
CA GLU A 32 -10.24 -2.59 -2.24
C GLU A 32 -11.29 -3.67 -2.55
N LYS A 33 -11.15 -4.84 -1.91
CA LYS A 33 -12.04 -5.98 -2.12
C LYS A 33 -13.37 -5.86 -1.35
N ASN A 34 -13.35 -5.12 -0.23
CA ASN A 34 -14.51 -4.98 0.62
C ASN A 34 -15.37 -3.80 0.14
N PRO A 35 -16.64 -4.01 -0.23
CA PRO A 35 -17.52 -2.92 -0.67
C PRO A 35 -17.70 -1.81 0.36
N GLU A 36 -17.71 -2.13 1.67
CA GLU A 36 -17.80 -1.14 2.73
C GLU A 36 -16.52 -0.27 2.78
N GLY A 37 -15.36 -0.89 2.58
CA GLY A 37 -14.09 -0.17 2.44
C GLY A 37 -14.08 0.75 1.23
N ALA A 38 -14.51 0.26 0.07
CA ALA A 38 -14.61 1.05 -1.16
C ALA A 38 -15.54 2.26 -0.98
N GLU A 39 -16.67 2.09 -0.31
CA GLU A 39 -17.59 3.20 -0.02
C GLU A 39 -16.98 4.22 0.95
N LEU A 40 -16.22 3.75 1.95
CA LEU A 40 -15.49 4.64 2.86
C LEU A 40 -14.42 5.46 2.12
N ILE A 41 -13.70 4.84 1.19
CA ILE A 41 -12.73 5.55 0.34
C ILE A 41 -13.44 6.67 -0.43
N ARG A 42 -14.59 6.39 -1.08
CA ARG A 42 -15.37 7.39 -1.83
C ARG A 42 -15.80 8.56 -0.94
N LYS A 43 -16.24 8.30 0.29
CA LYS A 43 -16.59 9.35 1.27
C LYS A 43 -15.37 10.20 1.64
N ASN A 44 -14.22 9.56 1.87
CA ASN A 44 -12.99 10.25 2.18
C ASN A 44 -12.49 11.09 0.99
N MET A 45 -12.57 10.57 -0.24
CA MET A 45 -12.25 11.33 -1.46
C MET A 45 -13.03 12.64 -1.53
N GLN A 46 -14.34 12.60 -1.31
CA GLN A 46 -15.19 13.81 -1.29
C GLN A 46 -14.77 14.79 -0.19
N LYS A 47 -14.54 14.26 1.03
CA LYS A 47 -14.13 15.07 2.18
C LYS A 47 -12.82 15.81 1.95
N PHE A 48 -11.85 15.17 1.32
CA PHE A 48 -10.50 15.71 1.09
C PHE A 48 -10.32 16.30 -0.31
N ARG A 49 -11.35 16.27 -1.16
CA ARG A 49 -11.31 16.74 -2.57
C ARG A 49 -10.19 16.08 -3.37
N ALA A 50 -10.04 14.78 -3.19
CA ALA A 50 -9.01 13.96 -3.83
C ALA A 50 -9.56 13.31 -5.12
N ASP A 51 -9.91 14.14 -6.12
CA ASP A 51 -10.58 13.71 -7.36
C ASP A 51 -9.68 12.87 -8.28
N GLN A 52 -8.36 12.82 -8.00
CA GLN A 52 -7.37 12.03 -8.73
C GLN A 52 -7.45 10.52 -8.42
N ILE A 53 -8.27 10.13 -7.43
CA ILE A 53 -8.40 8.73 -7.01
C ILE A 53 -9.53 8.05 -7.79
N GLN A 54 -9.24 6.89 -8.32
CA GLN A 54 -10.23 5.96 -8.86
C GLN A 54 -10.31 4.73 -7.95
N VAL A 55 -11.49 4.45 -7.43
CA VAL A 55 -11.75 3.26 -6.60
C VAL A 55 -12.03 2.06 -7.48
N ILE A 56 -11.27 1.00 -7.29
CA ILE A 56 -11.43 -0.29 -7.98
C ILE A 56 -11.89 -1.33 -6.94
N GLU A 57 -13.12 -1.77 -7.06
CA GLU A 57 -13.62 -2.87 -6.24
C GLU A 57 -13.17 -4.20 -6.83
N GLY A 58 -12.33 -4.92 -6.09
CA GLY A 58 -11.80 -6.18 -6.56
C GLY A 58 -10.61 -6.67 -5.76
N VAL A 59 -10.12 -7.82 -6.15
CA VAL A 59 -8.96 -8.49 -5.53
C VAL A 59 -7.77 -8.40 -6.47
N ALA A 60 -6.61 -8.01 -5.95
CA ALA A 60 -5.36 -8.09 -6.70
C ALA A 60 -4.80 -9.54 -6.65
N PRO A 61 -4.15 -10.04 -7.73
CA PRO A 61 -3.68 -9.26 -8.88
C PRO A 61 -4.72 -8.99 -9.97
N GLU A 62 -5.85 -9.71 -10.03
CA GLU A 62 -6.81 -9.66 -11.14
C GLU A 62 -7.34 -8.25 -11.39
N ALA A 63 -7.64 -7.52 -10.30
CA ALA A 63 -8.12 -6.13 -10.38
C ALA A 63 -7.10 -5.16 -10.99
N LEU A 64 -5.83 -5.55 -11.10
CA LEU A 64 -4.75 -4.75 -11.67
C LEU A 64 -4.62 -4.90 -13.19
N GLU A 65 -5.13 -5.98 -13.77
CA GLU A 65 -4.83 -6.37 -15.17
C GLU A 65 -5.17 -5.28 -16.18
N ALA A 66 -6.36 -4.67 -16.06
CA ALA A 66 -6.85 -3.65 -16.99
C ALA A 66 -6.34 -2.23 -16.70
N LEU A 67 -5.63 -2.02 -15.59
CA LEU A 67 -5.14 -0.70 -15.22
C LEU A 67 -3.91 -0.30 -16.05
N GLU A 68 -3.70 1.01 -16.21
CA GLU A 68 -2.51 1.52 -16.88
C GLU A 68 -1.21 1.21 -16.11
N MET A 69 -0.09 1.34 -16.77
CA MET A 69 1.23 1.06 -16.20
C MET A 69 1.53 1.93 -14.96
N PRO A 70 1.78 1.33 -13.78
CA PRO A 70 2.08 2.10 -12.57
C PRO A 70 3.53 2.60 -12.56
N THR A 71 3.75 3.76 -11.95
CA THR A 71 5.08 4.26 -11.59
C THR A 71 5.43 3.91 -10.13
N HIS A 72 4.40 3.82 -9.29
CA HIS A 72 4.51 3.50 -7.86
C HIS A 72 3.41 2.53 -7.46
N ALA A 73 3.70 1.67 -6.50
CA ALA A 73 2.72 0.80 -5.90
C ALA A 73 2.93 0.72 -4.38
N PHE A 74 1.87 0.92 -3.64
CA PHE A 74 1.80 0.62 -2.22
C PHE A 74 0.95 -0.64 -2.02
N ILE A 75 1.46 -1.60 -1.24
CA ILE A 75 0.77 -2.85 -0.95
C ILE A 75 0.55 -2.92 0.56
N GLY A 76 -0.66 -2.56 1.00
CA GLY A 76 -1.08 -2.59 2.40
C GLY A 76 -1.84 -3.86 2.79
N GLY A 77 -2.33 -4.62 1.80
CA GLY A 77 -3.01 -5.89 2.00
C GLY A 77 -2.94 -6.76 0.76
N SER A 78 -2.40 -7.96 0.90
CA SER A 78 -2.15 -8.89 -0.22
C SER A 78 -3.06 -10.11 -0.23
N THR A 79 -3.74 -10.38 0.88
CA THR A 79 -4.60 -11.59 1.05
C THR A 79 -3.89 -12.91 0.74
N GLY A 80 -2.58 -13.01 1.04
CA GLY A 80 -1.78 -14.20 0.75
C GLY A 80 -1.35 -14.33 -0.71
N GLN A 81 -1.36 -13.24 -1.49
CA GLN A 81 -0.98 -13.22 -2.91
C GLN A 81 0.09 -12.15 -3.20
N LEU A 82 0.95 -11.88 -2.24
CA LEU A 82 1.94 -10.79 -2.37
C LEU A 82 2.87 -11.01 -3.56
N LYS A 83 3.36 -12.22 -3.78
CA LYS A 83 4.27 -12.52 -4.90
C LYS A 83 3.60 -12.31 -6.25
N GLU A 84 2.39 -12.81 -6.42
CA GLU A 84 1.60 -12.68 -7.64
C GLU A 84 1.29 -11.20 -7.94
N ILE A 85 0.99 -10.41 -6.91
CA ILE A 85 0.78 -8.97 -7.03
C ILE A 85 2.06 -8.28 -7.50
N ILE A 86 3.21 -8.56 -6.88
CA ILE A 86 4.51 -8.00 -7.27
C ILE A 86 4.85 -8.39 -8.72
N GLN A 87 4.67 -9.65 -9.09
CA GLN A 87 4.90 -10.13 -10.45
C GLN A 87 4.03 -9.39 -11.48
N CYS A 88 2.73 -9.23 -11.18
CA CYS A 88 1.79 -8.51 -12.04
C CYS A 88 2.24 -7.04 -12.22
N ILE A 89 2.60 -6.36 -11.16
CA ILE A 89 3.04 -4.97 -11.17
C ILE A 89 4.36 -4.82 -11.95
N LYS A 90 5.35 -5.66 -11.65
CA LYS A 90 6.67 -5.62 -12.32
C LYS A 90 6.62 -6.03 -13.78
N LYS A 91 5.67 -6.88 -14.18
CA LYS A 91 5.41 -7.19 -15.59
C LYS A 91 4.92 -5.96 -16.37
N LYS A 92 4.15 -5.08 -15.72
CA LYS A 92 3.70 -3.82 -16.33
C LYS A 92 4.81 -2.77 -16.38
N ASN A 93 5.59 -2.66 -15.30
CA ASN A 93 6.70 -1.73 -15.19
C ASN A 93 7.83 -2.36 -14.34
N PRO A 94 8.93 -2.82 -14.93
CA PRO A 94 10.07 -3.36 -14.18
C PRO A 94 10.72 -2.34 -13.22
N ASP A 95 10.63 -1.04 -13.54
CA ASP A 95 11.25 0.05 -12.79
C ASP A 95 10.28 0.68 -11.76
N VAL A 96 9.14 0.05 -11.52
CA VAL A 96 8.16 0.53 -10.54
C VAL A 96 8.75 0.60 -9.13
N ARG A 97 8.49 1.70 -8.43
CA ARG A 97 8.78 1.77 -7.00
C ARG A 97 7.68 1.07 -6.21
N ILE A 98 8.07 0.07 -5.43
CA ILE A 98 7.13 -0.71 -4.60
C ILE A 98 7.40 -0.43 -3.13
N VAL A 99 6.34 -0.19 -2.36
CA VAL A 99 6.36 -0.11 -0.91
C VAL A 99 5.35 -1.10 -0.35
N ILE A 100 5.80 -1.99 0.52
CA ILE A 100 4.98 -3.02 1.17
C ILE A 100 4.88 -2.71 2.65
N ASN A 101 3.65 -2.70 3.17
CA ASN A 101 3.39 -2.61 4.61
C ASN A 101 3.00 -3.99 5.13
N ALA A 102 3.89 -4.64 5.86
CA ALA A 102 3.70 -5.98 6.40
C ALA A 102 3.49 -5.93 7.91
N ILE A 103 2.31 -6.35 8.36
CA ILE A 103 1.93 -6.42 9.79
C ILE A 103 1.79 -7.86 10.31
N SER A 104 1.71 -8.85 9.43
CA SER A 104 1.70 -10.26 9.78
C SER A 104 3.03 -10.93 9.43
N LEU A 105 3.38 -11.98 10.16
CA LEU A 105 4.57 -12.78 9.86
C LEU A 105 4.44 -13.51 8.52
N GLU A 106 3.23 -13.87 8.13
CA GLU A 106 2.93 -14.47 6.84
C GLU A 106 3.28 -13.53 5.69
N THR A 107 2.89 -12.25 5.78
CA THR A 107 3.26 -11.25 4.77
C THR A 107 4.77 -10.99 4.75
N VAL A 108 5.43 -10.95 5.92
CA VAL A 108 6.89 -10.84 5.99
C VAL A 108 7.56 -12.04 5.31
N LYS A 109 7.06 -13.26 5.55
CA LYS A 109 7.55 -14.47 4.89
C LYS A 109 7.42 -14.38 3.38
N GLU A 110 6.24 -14.01 2.86
CA GLU A 110 6.02 -13.84 1.41
C GLU A 110 6.96 -12.78 0.81
N ALA A 111 7.21 -11.68 1.52
CA ALA A 111 8.16 -10.66 1.09
C ALA A 111 9.60 -11.19 1.04
N MET A 112 10.02 -11.97 2.03
CA MET A 112 11.33 -12.63 2.03
C MET A 112 11.48 -13.60 0.86
N GLU A 113 10.46 -14.41 0.59
CA GLU A 113 10.45 -15.32 -0.57
C GLU A 113 10.53 -14.53 -1.90
N ALA A 114 9.82 -13.38 -2.01
CA ALA A 114 9.92 -12.51 -3.18
C ALA A 114 11.33 -11.94 -3.39
N MET A 115 12.07 -11.64 -2.31
CA MET A 115 13.47 -11.25 -2.37
C MET A 115 14.37 -12.39 -2.85
N GLU A 116 14.20 -13.59 -2.28
CA GLU A 116 14.96 -14.78 -2.67
C GLU A 116 14.74 -15.15 -4.15
N GLU A 117 13.55 -14.93 -4.67
CA GLU A 117 13.19 -15.15 -6.07
C GLU A 117 13.63 -13.98 -6.99
N GLY A 118 14.22 -12.92 -6.46
CA GLY A 118 14.70 -11.76 -7.23
C GLY A 118 13.60 -10.83 -7.72
N LEU A 119 12.38 -10.93 -7.19
CA LEU A 119 11.28 -10.01 -7.52
C LEU A 119 11.47 -8.63 -6.89
N LEU A 120 12.15 -8.56 -5.76
CA LEU A 120 12.62 -7.35 -5.11
C LEU A 120 14.14 -7.39 -5.12
N ALA A 121 14.78 -6.44 -5.82
CA ALA A 121 16.20 -6.56 -6.15
C ALA A 121 17.13 -6.13 -5.01
N ASP A 122 16.83 -5.01 -4.38
CA ASP A 122 17.62 -4.44 -3.27
C ASP A 122 16.69 -3.66 -2.32
N PRO A 123 15.80 -4.36 -1.60
CA PRO A 123 14.81 -3.70 -0.77
C PRO A 123 15.42 -3.16 0.53
N GLU A 124 15.05 -1.93 0.88
CA GLU A 124 15.22 -1.41 2.23
C GLU A 124 14.11 -1.94 3.13
N ILE A 125 14.46 -2.39 4.33
CA ILE A 125 13.52 -2.89 5.33
C ILE A 125 13.61 -2.05 6.60
N ILE A 126 12.50 -1.43 6.97
CA ILE A 126 12.36 -0.64 8.19
C ILE A 126 11.34 -1.32 9.10
N GLN A 127 11.66 -1.48 10.37
CA GLN A 127 10.71 -1.90 11.40
C GLN A 127 10.29 -0.70 12.24
N LEU A 128 8.97 -0.52 12.39
CA LEU A 128 8.39 0.49 13.27
C LEU A 128 7.70 -0.16 14.46
N ASN A 129 8.05 0.31 15.67
CA ASN A 129 7.39 -0.04 16.92
C ASN A 129 6.81 1.23 17.53
N VAL A 130 5.51 1.25 17.72
CA VAL A 130 4.79 2.42 18.27
C VAL A 130 4.04 2.00 19.52
N ALA A 131 4.13 2.83 20.55
CA ALA A 131 3.28 2.72 21.73
C ALA A 131 2.57 4.05 21.96
N LYS A 132 1.33 3.98 22.41
CA LYS A 132 0.51 5.16 22.74
C LYS A 132 0.07 5.10 24.19
N SER A 133 0.02 6.26 24.86
CA SER A 133 -0.55 6.33 26.17
C SER A 133 -2.08 6.23 26.11
N LYS A 134 -2.66 5.45 27.02
CA LYS A 134 -4.10 5.36 27.22
C LYS A 134 -4.41 5.70 28.67
N LYS A 135 -5.36 6.63 28.89
CA LYS A 135 -5.80 6.99 30.23
C LYS A 135 -6.64 5.85 30.83
N LEU A 136 -6.22 5.40 32.02
CA LEU A 136 -6.93 4.40 32.80
C LEU A 136 -7.10 4.92 34.23
N GLY A 137 -8.27 5.45 34.56
CA GLY A 137 -8.50 6.15 35.81
C GLY A 137 -7.59 7.40 35.93
N ARG A 138 -6.75 7.44 36.96
CA ARG A 138 -5.77 8.53 37.20
C ARG A 138 -4.39 8.29 36.55
N TYR A 139 -4.21 7.12 35.91
CA TYR A 139 -2.92 6.71 35.31
C TYR A 139 -2.95 6.86 33.80
N HIS A 140 -1.77 7.05 33.22
CA HIS A 140 -1.52 6.93 31.78
C HIS A 140 -0.67 5.69 31.54
N MET A 141 -1.28 4.68 30.95
CA MET A 141 -0.63 3.41 30.63
C MET A 141 -0.16 3.41 29.18
N MET A 142 1.06 2.95 28.93
CA MET A 142 1.56 2.75 27.56
C MET A 142 1.00 1.45 26.99
N THR A 143 0.39 1.54 25.81
CA THR A 143 -0.12 0.39 25.05
C THR A 143 0.65 0.28 23.76
N GLY A 144 1.33 -0.85 23.54
CA GLY A 144 2.02 -1.16 22.29
C GLY A 144 1.01 -1.40 21.16
N LEU A 145 1.32 -0.89 19.98
CA LEU A 145 0.66 -1.25 18.73
C LEU A 145 1.43 -2.40 18.08
N ASN A 146 0.82 -3.07 17.11
CA ASN A 146 1.50 -4.10 16.34
C ASN A 146 2.74 -3.52 15.65
N PRO A 147 3.90 -4.18 15.76
CA PRO A 147 5.05 -3.80 14.95
C PRO A 147 4.70 -3.94 13.47
N ILE A 148 5.21 -3.03 12.66
CA ILE A 148 5.07 -3.07 11.20
C ILE A 148 6.43 -3.09 10.53
N TYR A 149 6.53 -3.82 9.42
CA TYR A 149 7.67 -3.80 8.53
C TYR A 149 7.28 -3.04 7.27
N ILE A 150 8.08 -2.02 6.93
CA ILE A 150 7.96 -1.29 5.67
C ILE A 150 9.12 -1.75 4.80
N ILE A 151 8.78 -2.33 3.65
CA ILE A 151 9.73 -2.87 2.70
C ILE A 151 9.60 -2.05 1.42
N SER A 152 10.66 -1.39 1.00
CA SER A 152 10.65 -0.56 -0.20
C SER A 152 11.71 -1.02 -1.20
N ASP A 153 11.32 -1.15 -2.48
CA ASP A 153 12.17 -1.58 -3.59
C ASP A 153 11.96 -0.68 -4.80
N GLY A 154 13.03 -0.43 -5.54
CA GLY A 154 13.01 0.41 -6.74
C GLY A 154 13.00 1.92 -6.44
N GLY A 155 13.12 2.71 -7.49
CA GLY A 155 13.31 4.16 -7.43
C GLY A 155 14.79 4.54 -7.27
N ASP A 156 15.10 5.79 -7.64
CA ASP A 156 16.45 6.32 -7.44
C ASP A 156 16.71 6.47 -5.94
N THR A 157 17.70 5.78 -5.44
CA THR A 157 18.27 6.06 -4.11
C THR A 157 19.12 7.31 -4.25
N GLU A 158 18.57 8.48 -3.84
CA GLU A 158 19.39 9.65 -3.55
C GLU A 158 20.11 9.51 -2.21
#